data_0266e007a459063756c71b2ab06440db
#
_entry.id   0266e007a459063756c71b2ab06440db
#
_cell.length_a   1.000
_cell.length_b   1.000
_cell.length_c   1.000
_cell.angle_alpha   90.00
_cell.angle_beta   90.00
_cell.angle_gamma   90.00
#
_symmetry.space_group_name_H-M   'P 1'
#
loop_
_entity.id
_entity.type
_entity.pdbx_description
1 polymer ?
#
loop_
_entity_poly.entity_id
_entity_poly.type
_entity_poly.pdbx_seq_one_letter_code
_entity_poly.pdbx_strand_id
1 'polypeptide(L)'
;MKENQREAREAVIETAAYDVLAERGYGGTSMLNVARRAKASNETMYRWYGDKNGLFAAMVRRNTAQSAARLSDAIEGGGPPLEALRAVAPVLLSMVLGARAVALNQAAAGDPSGTLGLIIAEGGRERIVPLIRSVIGRATETGALPPGDPAQRGELFVTLLIGDLQIRRVIGVLPEPTEAEVAARAQTALDRFLRLCDADDG
;
A
#
# COMPACT_ATOMS: atom_id res chain seq x y z
N MET A 1 2.66 -3.35 27.79
CA MET A 1 3.54 -2.18 28.09
C MET A 1 4.81 -2.15 27.24
N LYS A 2 5.56 -3.25 27.10
CA LYS A 2 6.78 -3.29 26.25
C LYS A 2 6.49 -3.17 24.74
N GLU A 3 5.38 -3.70 24.26
CA GLU A 3 4.97 -3.70 22.85
C GLU A 3 4.62 -2.29 22.36
N ASN A 4 3.80 -1.54 23.11
CA ASN A 4 3.46 -0.15 22.78
C ASN A 4 4.70 0.78 22.76
N GLN A 5 5.70 0.51 23.62
CA GLN A 5 6.95 1.28 23.60
C GLN A 5 7.81 0.98 22.36
N ARG A 6 7.79 -0.29 21.91
CA ARG A 6 8.49 -0.70 20.69
C ARG A 6 7.83 -0.07 19.46
N GLU A 7 6.52 -0.16 19.34
CA GLU A 7 5.77 0.46 18.23
C GLU A 7 5.97 1.98 18.14
N ALA A 8 5.92 2.68 19.29
CA ALA A 8 6.21 4.11 19.32
C ALA A 8 7.65 4.41 18.88
N ARG A 9 8.60 3.56 19.25
CA ARG A 9 10.00 3.72 18.85
C ARG A 9 10.22 3.44 17.36
N GLU A 10 9.56 2.41 16.82
CA GLU A 10 9.55 2.11 15.39
C GLU A 10 8.97 3.27 14.59
N ALA A 11 7.88 3.90 15.04
CA ALA A 11 7.29 5.07 14.38
C ALA A 11 8.27 6.27 14.32
N VAL A 12 9.04 6.51 15.39
CA VAL A 12 10.08 7.55 15.39
C VAL A 12 11.20 7.24 14.39
N ILE A 13 11.65 5.98 14.33
CA ILE A 13 12.68 5.55 13.38
C ILE A 13 12.18 5.68 11.94
N GLU A 14 10.95 5.28 11.66
CA GLU A 14 10.36 5.41 10.32
C GLU A 14 10.23 6.87 9.88
N THR A 15 9.75 7.75 10.76
CA THR A 15 9.68 9.18 10.46
C THR A 15 11.06 9.71 10.10
N ALA A 16 12.08 9.40 10.90
CA ALA A 16 13.46 9.77 10.62
C ALA A 16 13.97 9.18 9.29
N ALA A 17 13.55 7.96 8.94
CA ALA A 17 13.93 7.33 7.67
C ALA A 17 13.29 8.05 6.48
N TYR A 18 12.01 8.44 6.56
CA TYR A 18 11.35 9.26 5.53
C TYR A 18 12.00 10.62 5.37
N ASP A 19 12.38 11.29 6.48
CA ASP A 19 13.09 12.56 6.42
C ASP A 19 14.44 12.45 5.72
N VAL A 20 15.25 11.44 6.10
CA VAL A 20 16.55 11.19 5.46
C VAL A 20 16.39 10.81 3.99
N LEU A 21 15.35 10.03 3.66
CA LEU A 21 15.02 9.65 2.29
C LEU A 21 14.68 10.88 1.44
N ALA A 22 13.86 11.78 1.95
CA ALA A 22 13.47 13.02 1.27
C ALA A 22 14.68 13.95 1.03
N GLU A 23 15.60 14.03 2.00
CA GLU A 23 16.77 14.89 1.91
C GLU A 23 17.87 14.34 0.99
N ARG A 24 18.06 13.02 0.94
CA ARG A 24 19.27 12.38 0.38
C ARG A 24 19.01 11.35 -0.69
N GLY A 25 17.75 11.03 -0.96
CA GLY A 25 17.36 9.92 -1.82
C GLY A 25 17.72 8.55 -1.23
N TYR A 26 17.38 7.47 -1.96
CA TYR A 26 17.65 6.11 -1.49
C TYR A 26 19.15 5.81 -1.38
N GLY A 27 19.95 6.21 -2.37
CA GLY A 27 21.41 6.00 -2.38
C GLY A 27 22.11 6.66 -1.17
N GLY A 28 21.70 7.88 -0.81
CA GLY A 28 22.24 8.64 0.30
C GLY A 28 21.69 8.25 1.69
N THR A 29 20.65 7.41 1.75
CA THR A 29 20.10 6.93 3.01
C THR A 29 20.93 5.74 3.54
N SER A 30 21.37 5.84 4.78
CA SER A 30 22.10 4.78 5.49
C SER A 30 21.52 4.54 6.87
N MET A 31 21.70 3.32 7.41
CA MET A 31 21.29 2.96 8.77
C MET A 31 21.82 3.95 9.80
N LEU A 32 23.09 4.39 9.64
CA LEU A 32 23.74 5.37 10.52
C LEU A 32 23.04 6.75 10.47
N ASN A 33 22.69 7.24 9.28
CA ASN A 33 22.03 8.53 9.14
C ASN A 33 20.64 8.53 9.75
N VAL A 34 19.91 7.44 9.56
CA VAL A 34 18.57 7.23 10.18
C VAL A 34 18.71 7.11 11.69
N ALA A 35 19.67 6.31 12.19
CA ALA A 35 19.92 6.17 13.62
C ALA A 35 20.20 7.51 14.30
N ARG A 36 21.07 8.33 13.71
CA ARG A 36 21.39 9.68 14.22
C ARG A 36 20.15 10.58 14.28
N ARG A 37 19.36 10.61 13.21
CA ARG A 37 18.13 11.41 13.11
C ARG A 37 17.09 10.94 14.14
N ALA A 38 16.92 9.63 14.30
CA ALA A 38 15.98 9.02 15.23
C ALA A 38 16.47 9.03 16.69
N LYS A 39 17.70 9.45 16.96
CA LYS A 39 18.40 9.28 18.26
C LYS A 39 18.34 7.82 18.74
N ALA A 40 18.52 6.88 17.81
CA ALA A 40 18.57 5.44 18.07
C ALA A 40 20.04 4.95 18.08
N SER A 41 20.33 3.87 18.80
CA SER A 41 21.63 3.23 18.68
C SER A 41 21.73 2.42 17.39
N ASN A 42 22.94 2.34 16.82
CA ASN A 42 23.19 1.48 15.66
C ASN A 42 22.83 0.01 15.96
N GLU A 43 23.14 -0.44 17.19
CA GLU A 43 22.80 -1.80 17.63
C GLU A 43 21.28 -2.05 17.54
N THR A 44 20.45 -1.11 17.98
CA THR A 44 18.99 -1.22 17.86
C THR A 44 18.55 -1.28 16.39
N MET A 45 19.13 -0.46 15.53
CA MET A 45 18.80 -0.46 14.11
C MET A 45 19.11 -1.79 13.45
N TYR A 46 20.33 -2.31 13.64
CA TYR A 46 20.74 -3.60 13.06
C TYR A 46 19.99 -4.77 13.67
N ARG A 47 19.70 -4.75 14.97
CA ARG A 47 18.92 -5.80 15.64
C ARG A 47 17.48 -5.86 15.14
N TRP A 48 16.83 -4.71 14.83
CA TRP A 48 15.41 -4.66 14.46
C TRP A 48 15.18 -4.83 12.97
N TYR A 49 16.08 -4.32 12.16
CA TYR A 49 15.89 -4.24 10.71
C TYR A 49 16.91 -5.04 9.91
N GLY A 50 18.01 -5.47 10.52
CA GLY A 50 19.11 -6.16 9.85
C GLY A 50 19.98 -5.21 9.03
N ASP A 51 19.42 -4.63 7.98
CA ASP A 51 20.12 -3.72 7.07
C ASP A 51 19.17 -2.60 6.54
N LYS A 52 19.65 -1.84 5.58
CA LYS A 52 18.85 -0.79 4.92
C LYS A 52 17.63 -1.37 4.20
N ASN A 53 17.76 -2.50 3.53
CA ASN A 53 16.67 -3.13 2.81
C ASN A 53 15.58 -3.63 3.78
N GLY A 54 15.99 -4.22 4.91
CA GLY A 54 15.07 -4.61 5.98
C GLY A 54 14.32 -3.43 6.60
N LEU A 55 14.99 -2.28 6.78
CA LEU A 55 14.35 -1.05 7.22
C LEU A 55 13.26 -0.59 6.21
N PHE A 56 13.59 -0.51 4.92
CA PHE A 56 12.63 -0.12 3.90
C PHE A 56 11.51 -1.14 3.74
N ALA A 57 11.80 -2.44 3.84
CA ALA A 57 10.76 -3.47 3.86
C ALA A 57 9.79 -3.32 5.05
N ALA A 58 10.29 -2.94 6.23
CA ALA A 58 9.43 -2.61 7.38
C ALA A 58 8.56 -1.39 7.12
N MET A 59 9.13 -0.32 6.53
CA MET A 59 8.37 0.89 6.16
C MET A 59 7.26 0.59 5.16
N VAL A 60 7.53 -0.20 4.12
CA VAL A 60 6.53 -0.62 3.13
C VAL A 60 5.43 -1.45 3.78
N ARG A 61 5.80 -2.49 4.56
CA ARG A 61 4.81 -3.33 5.28
C ARG A 61 3.90 -2.51 6.19
N ARG A 62 4.45 -1.52 6.90
CA ARG A 62 3.66 -0.66 7.79
C ARG A 62 2.74 0.27 7.01
N ASN A 63 3.19 0.80 5.88
CA ASN A 63 2.35 1.62 5.01
C ASN A 63 1.16 0.84 4.45
N THR A 64 1.31 -0.46 4.18
CA THR A 64 0.23 -1.33 3.65
C THR A 64 -0.60 -2.01 4.73
N ALA A 65 -0.19 -1.96 6.00
CA ALA A 65 -0.76 -2.76 7.08
C ALA A 65 -2.27 -2.54 7.26
N GLN A 66 -2.74 -1.30 7.23
CA GLN A 66 -4.16 -0.99 7.41
C GLN A 66 -5.03 -1.57 6.28
N SER A 67 -4.59 -1.44 5.02
CA SER A 67 -5.30 -2.00 3.87
C SER A 67 -5.34 -3.52 3.93
N ALA A 68 -4.20 -4.14 4.27
CA ALA A 68 -4.13 -5.59 4.43
C ALA A 68 -5.03 -6.10 5.55
N ALA A 69 -5.02 -5.45 6.72
CA ALA A 69 -5.87 -5.83 7.86
C ALA A 69 -7.36 -5.77 7.49
N ARG A 70 -7.83 -4.67 6.89
CA ARG A 70 -9.24 -4.54 6.48
C ARG A 70 -9.69 -5.61 5.49
N LEU A 71 -8.81 -5.98 4.54
CA LEU A 71 -9.11 -7.06 3.59
C LEU A 71 -9.14 -8.42 4.30
N SER A 72 -8.18 -8.70 5.19
CA SER A 72 -8.16 -9.95 5.97
C SER A 72 -9.40 -10.09 6.85
N ASP A 73 -9.76 -9.04 7.59
CA ASP A 73 -10.96 -9.01 8.43
C ASP A 73 -12.23 -9.29 7.61
N ALA A 74 -12.31 -8.73 6.40
CA ALA A 74 -13.43 -8.96 5.50
C ALA A 74 -13.49 -10.41 4.96
N ILE A 75 -12.33 -11.04 4.76
CA ILE A 75 -12.26 -12.45 4.34
C ILE A 75 -12.68 -13.37 5.49
N GLU A 76 -12.18 -13.12 6.70
CA GLU A 76 -12.40 -13.95 7.89
C GLU A 76 -13.80 -13.72 8.50
N GLY A 77 -14.28 -12.48 8.49
CA GLY A 77 -15.53 -12.09 9.14
C GLY A 77 -16.82 -12.52 8.45
N GLY A 78 -16.77 -13.13 7.25
CA GLY A 78 -17.96 -13.66 6.56
C GLY A 78 -18.98 -12.59 6.11
N GLY A 79 -18.68 -11.31 6.19
CA GLY A 79 -19.54 -10.22 5.75
C GLY A 79 -19.72 -10.15 4.23
N PRO A 80 -20.64 -9.28 3.71
CA PRO A 80 -20.87 -9.14 2.28
C PRO A 80 -19.58 -8.71 1.54
N PRO A 81 -19.11 -9.49 0.54
CA PRO A 81 -17.81 -9.23 -0.09
C PRO A 81 -17.73 -7.86 -0.80
N LEU A 82 -18.82 -7.40 -1.41
CA LEU A 82 -18.85 -6.08 -2.08
C LEU A 82 -18.74 -4.91 -1.10
N GLU A 83 -19.26 -5.05 0.13
CA GLU A 83 -19.08 -4.05 1.17
C GLU A 83 -17.61 -4.00 1.64
N ALA A 84 -16.92 -5.13 1.63
CA ALA A 84 -15.49 -5.17 1.90
C ALA A 84 -14.69 -4.39 0.84
N LEU A 85 -14.99 -4.58 -0.46
CA LEU A 85 -14.37 -3.80 -1.54
C LEU A 85 -14.69 -2.31 -1.40
N ARG A 86 -15.92 -1.96 -1.09
CA ARG A 86 -16.36 -0.57 -0.85
C ARG A 86 -15.58 0.09 0.30
N ALA A 87 -15.41 -0.63 1.40
CA ALA A 87 -14.70 -0.13 2.58
C ALA A 87 -13.19 0.01 2.36
N VAL A 88 -12.57 -0.92 1.61
CA VAL A 88 -11.11 -0.93 1.41
C VAL A 88 -10.66 0.01 0.28
N ALA A 89 -11.49 0.25 -0.73
CA ALA A 89 -11.11 1.04 -1.89
C ALA A 89 -10.56 2.44 -1.53
N PRO A 90 -11.24 3.27 -0.71
CA PRO A 90 -10.70 4.57 -0.31
C PRO A 90 -9.43 4.45 0.56
N VAL A 91 -9.33 3.43 1.41
CA VAL A 91 -8.14 3.21 2.27
C VAL A 91 -6.93 2.84 1.41
N LEU A 92 -7.11 1.94 0.44
CA LEU A 92 -6.07 1.55 -0.50
C LEU A 92 -5.62 2.73 -1.36
N LEU A 93 -6.56 3.52 -1.85
CA LEU A 93 -6.27 4.68 -2.69
C LEU A 93 -5.52 5.77 -1.89
N SER A 94 -5.97 6.09 -0.66
CA SER A 94 -5.27 7.03 0.23
C SER A 94 -3.84 6.56 0.54
N MET A 95 -3.67 5.26 0.78
CA MET A 95 -2.35 4.69 1.05
C MET A 95 -1.41 4.85 -0.17
N VAL A 96 -1.89 4.52 -1.38
CA VAL A 96 -1.09 4.55 -2.61
C VAL A 96 -0.75 5.98 -3.04
N LEU A 97 -1.65 6.95 -2.82
CA LEU A 97 -1.47 8.36 -3.20
C LEU A 97 -0.87 9.22 -2.10
N GLY A 98 -0.75 8.71 -0.88
CA GLY A 98 -0.23 9.44 0.27
C GLY A 98 1.27 9.69 0.19
N ALA A 99 1.73 10.71 0.92
CA ALA A 99 3.11 11.19 0.89
C ALA A 99 4.16 10.08 1.14
N ARG A 100 3.87 9.11 2.01
CA ARG A 100 4.78 7.99 2.30
C ARG A 100 5.00 7.06 1.09
N ALA A 101 3.91 6.65 0.43
CA ALA A 101 4.00 5.80 -0.77
C ALA A 101 4.69 6.55 -1.91
N VAL A 102 4.37 7.83 -2.08
CA VAL A 102 5.02 8.70 -3.09
C VAL A 102 6.52 8.80 -2.85
N ALA A 103 6.96 9.07 -1.62
CA ALA A 103 8.39 9.16 -1.28
C ALA A 103 9.13 7.84 -1.55
N LEU A 104 8.53 6.69 -1.21
CA LEU A 104 9.11 5.37 -1.51
C LEU A 104 9.23 5.12 -3.02
N ASN A 105 8.18 5.44 -3.79
CA ASN A 105 8.21 5.24 -5.24
C ASN A 105 9.18 6.20 -5.95
N GLN A 106 9.28 7.46 -5.51
CA GLN A 106 10.31 8.40 -5.99
C GLN A 106 11.72 7.88 -5.73
N ALA A 107 11.94 7.36 -4.52
CA ALA A 107 13.21 6.78 -4.15
C ALA A 107 13.54 5.53 -4.98
N ALA A 108 12.55 4.68 -5.25
CA ALA A 108 12.72 3.50 -6.10
C ALA A 108 13.01 3.87 -7.56
N ALA A 109 12.38 4.91 -8.08
CA ALA A 109 12.65 5.42 -9.43
C ALA A 109 14.10 5.93 -9.58
N GLY A 110 14.70 6.42 -8.48
CA GLY A 110 16.10 6.86 -8.42
C GLY A 110 17.09 5.78 -7.96
N ASP A 111 16.65 4.54 -7.75
CA ASP A 111 17.52 3.42 -7.33
C ASP A 111 17.97 2.58 -8.53
N PRO A 112 19.20 2.75 -9.04
CA PRO A 112 19.68 2.01 -10.20
C PRO A 112 19.85 0.50 -9.95
N SER A 113 19.85 0.07 -8.68
CA SER A 113 19.90 -1.36 -8.32
C SER A 113 18.57 -2.09 -8.50
N GLY A 114 17.44 -1.35 -8.55
CA GLY A 114 16.10 -1.88 -8.57
C GLY A 114 15.63 -2.53 -7.24
N THR A 115 16.52 -2.60 -6.25
CA THR A 115 16.25 -3.31 -4.98
C THR A 115 15.05 -2.73 -4.24
N LEU A 116 14.93 -1.40 -4.15
CA LEU A 116 13.80 -0.78 -3.48
C LEU A 116 12.47 -1.02 -4.23
N GLY A 117 12.53 -1.06 -5.56
CA GLY A 117 11.37 -1.41 -6.39
C GLY A 117 10.83 -2.81 -6.07
N LEU A 118 11.70 -3.80 -5.94
CA LEU A 118 11.33 -5.16 -5.53
C LEU A 118 10.73 -5.19 -4.12
N ILE A 119 11.33 -4.49 -3.16
CA ILE A 119 10.81 -4.38 -1.79
C ILE A 119 9.39 -3.77 -1.77
N ILE A 120 9.15 -2.74 -2.60
CA ILE A 120 7.82 -2.11 -2.72
C ILE A 120 6.82 -3.06 -3.36
N ALA A 121 7.19 -3.79 -4.40
CA ALA A 121 6.33 -4.78 -5.04
C ALA A 121 5.90 -5.87 -4.05
N GLU A 122 6.86 -6.52 -3.40
CA GLU A 122 6.62 -7.60 -2.42
C GLU A 122 5.77 -7.14 -1.22
N GLY A 123 6.11 -6.02 -0.61
CA GLY A 123 5.40 -5.50 0.56
C GLY A 123 4.09 -4.79 0.25
N GLY A 124 3.87 -4.39 -1.00
CA GLY A 124 2.71 -3.65 -1.48
C GLY A 124 1.78 -4.49 -2.34
N ARG A 125 1.98 -4.43 -3.66
CA ARG A 125 1.07 -5.05 -4.64
C ARG A 125 0.93 -6.56 -4.43
N GLU A 126 2.04 -7.27 -4.28
CA GLU A 126 2.04 -8.73 -4.14
C GLU A 126 1.39 -9.20 -2.83
N ARG A 127 1.31 -8.33 -1.85
CA ARG A 127 0.57 -8.60 -0.60
C ARG A 127 -0.91 -8.27 -0.70
N ILE A 128 -1.29 -7.18 -1.35
CA ILE A 128 -2.66 -6.66 -1.36
C ILE A 128 -3.51 -7.32 -2.45
N VAL A 129 -2.97 -7.51 -3.66
CA VAL A 129 -3.73 -8.05 -4.79
C VAL A 129 -4.30 -9.45 -4.51
N PRO A 130 -3.58 -10.40 -3.90
CA PRO A 130 -4.16 -11.71 -3.53
C PRO A 130 -5.36 -11.60 -2.59
N LEU A 131 -5.34 -10.66 -1.63
CA LEU A 131 -6.46 -10.43 -0.72
C LEU A 131 -7.68 -9.88 -1.48
N ILE A 132 -7.48 -8.93 -2.40
CA ILE A 132 -8.55 -8.43 -3.27
C ILE A 132 -9.14 -9.57 -4.11
N ARG A 133 -8.31 -10.43 -4.70
CA ARG A 133 -8.75 -11.61 -5.47
C ARG A 133 -9.59 -12.55 -4.63
N SER A 134 -9.19 -12.78 -3.38
CA SER A 134 -9.96 -13.63 -2.45
C SER A 134 -11.35 -13.04 -2.15
N VAL A 135 -11.44 -11.71 -1.91
CA VAL A 135 -12.73 -11.03 -1.70
C VAL A 135 -13.61 -11.12 -2.94
N ILE A 136 -13.04 -10.93 -4.15
CA ILE A 136 -13.76 -11.04 -5.42
C ILE A 136 -14.20 -12.47 -5.67
N GLY A 137 -13.35 -13.47 -5.37
CA GLY A 137 -13.71 -14.89 -5.45
C GLY A 137 -14.95 -15.22 -4.60
N ARG A 138 -14.97 -14.77 -3.35
CA ARG A 138 -16.14 -14.91 -2.47
C ARG A 138 -17.36 -14.19 -3.02
N ALA A 139 -17.20 -13.01 -3.64
CA ALA A 139 -18.32 -12.31 -4.25
C ALA A 139 -18.93 -13.12 -5.41
N THR A 140 -18.11 -13.81 -6.20
CA THR A 140 -18.55 -14.72 -7.25
C THR A 140 -19.22 -15.99 -6.66
N GLU A 141 -18.62 -16.61 -5.66
CA GLU A 141 -19.16 -17.81 -4.99
C GLU A 141 -20.52 -17.55 -4.32
N THR A 142 -20.73 -16.36 -3.76
CA THR A 142 -21.99 -15.97 -3.12
C THR A 142 -23.03 -15.41 -4.09
N GLY A 143 -22.72 -15.32 -5.39
CA GLY A 143 -23.61 -14.74 -6.40
C GLY A 143 -23.74 -13.21 -6.33
N ALA A 144 -22.88 -12.54 -5.56
CA ALA A 144 -22.83 -11.07 -5.50
C ALA A 144 -22.13 -10.46 -6.73
N LEU A 145 -21.36 -11.26 -7.46
CA LEU A 145 -20.83 -10.98 -8.79
C LEU A 145 -21.16 -12.16 -9.72
N PRO A 146 -21.36 -11.90 -11.03
CA PRO A 146 -21.49 -12.95 -12.03
C PRO A 146 -20.26 -13.87 -12.07
N PRO A 147 -20.34 -15.07 -12.67
CA PRO A 147 -19.20 -15.94 -12.91
C PRO A 147 -18.05 -15.20 -13.61
N GLY A 148 -16.80 -15.47 -13.23
CA GLY A 148 -15.62 -14.82 -13.84
C GLY A 148 -14.34 -15.12 -13.07
N ASP A 149 -13.19 -14.87 -13.71
CA ASP A 149 -11.89 -15.11 -13.11
C ASP A 149 -11.54 -14.07 -12.03
N PRO A 150 -11.42 -14.45 -10.75
CA PRO A 150 -11.07 -13.52 -9.67
C PRO A 150 -9.70 -12.86 -9.87
N ALA A 151 -8.78 -13.50 -10.59
CA ALA A 151 -7.47 -12.92 -10.84
C ALA A 151 -7.57 -11.74 -11.82
N GLN A 152 -8.23 -11.92 -12.95
CA GLN A 152 -8.47 -10.86 -13.94
C GLN A 152 -9.30 -9.72 -13.34
N ARG A 153 -10.36 -10.04 -12.61
CA ARG A 153 -11.21 -9.04 -11.94
C ARG A 153 -10.46 -8.28 -10.85
N GLY A 154 -9.57 -8.92 -10.11
CA GLY A 154 -8.71 -8.24 -9.14
C GLY A 154 -7.78 -7.22 -9.79
N GLU A 155 -7.16 -7.57 -10.91
CA GLU A 155 -6.34 -6.65 -11.70
C GLU A 155 -7.16 -5.49 -12.29
N LEU A 156 -8.36 -5.80 -12.83
CA LEU A 156 -9.29 -4.79 -13.33
C LEU A 156 -9.69 -3.80 -12.23
N PHE A 157 -10.08 -4.29 -11.06
CA PHE A 157 -10.46 -3.44 -9.92
C PHE A 157 -9.33 -2.50 -9.53
N VAL A 158 -8.11 -3.01 -9.34
CA VAL A 158 -6.93 -2.21 -8.98
C VAL A 158 -6.62 -1.18 -10.07
N THR A 159 -6.72 -1.56 -11.35
CA THR A 159 -6.50 -0.67 -12.48
C THR A 159 -7.52 0.46 -12.53
N LEU A 160 -8.80 0.17 -12.34
CA LEU A 160 -9.86 1.17 -12.30
C LEU A 160 -9.71 2.11 -11.11
N LEU A 161 -9.28 1.60 -9.96
CA LEU A 161 -9.10 2.39 -8.74
C LEU A 161 -7.92 3.36 -8.86
N ILE A 162 -6.76 2.87 -9.20
CA ILE A 162 -5.51 3.63 -9.17
C ILE A 162 -5.26 4.36 -10.50
N GLY A 163 -5.42 3.66 -11.64
CA GLY A 163 -5.12 4.22 -12.96
C GLY A 163 -3.71 4.80 -13.02
N ASP A 164 -3.59 6.02 -13.54
CA ASP A 164 -2.34 6.78 -13.65
C ASP A 164 -2.07 7.70 -12.43
N LEU A 165 -2.97 7.72 -11.44
CA LEU A 165 -2.90 8.68 -10.35
C LEU A 165 -1.60 8.57 -9.55
N GLN A 166 -1.12 7.35 -9.31
CA GLN A 166 0.12 7.14 -8.56
C GLN A 166 1.33 7.71 -9.30
N ILE A 167 1.47 7.44 -10.60
CA ILE A 167 2.59 7.99 -11.37
C ILE A 167 2.52 9.52 -11.42
N ARG A 168 1.33 10.10 -11.59
CA ARG A 168 1.14 11.55 -11.58
C ARG A 168 1.50 12.19 -10.24
N ARG A 169 1.25 11.48 -9.12
CA ARG A 169 1.70 11.88 -7.79
C ARG A 169 3.23 11.82 -7.69
N VAL A 170 3.85 10.73 -8.15
CA VAL A 170 5.28 10.48 -8.08
C VAL A 170 6.07 11.54 -8.86
N ILE A 171 5.59 11.93 -10.06
CA ILE A 171 6.23 12.96 -10.89
C ILE A 171 5.81 14.41 -10.51
N GLY A 172 4.96 14.59 -9.49
CA GLY A 172 4.62 15.89 -8.95
C GLY A 172 3.57 16.70 -9.71
N VAL A 173 2.87 16.13 -10.71
CA VAL A 173 1.82 16.82 -11.46
C VAL A 173 0.43 16.72 -10.82
N LEU A 174 0.28 15.87 -9.81
CA LEU A 174 -0.94 15.75 -9.04
C LEU A 174 -0.65 16.08 -7.57
N PRO A 175 -1.37 17.02 -6.93
CA PRO A 175 -1.26 17.25 -5.50
C PRO A 175 -1.85 16.08 -4.70
N GLU A 176 -1.58 16.03 -3.40
CA GLU A 176 -2.21 15.04 -2.52
C GLU A 176 -3.73 15.25 -2.51
N PRO A 177 -4.51 14.20 -2.83
CA PRO A 177 -5.96 14.34 -2.91
C PRO A 177 -6.56 14.50 -1.51
N THR A 178 -7.65 15.24 -1.45
CA THR A 178 -8.48 15.33 -0.25
C THR A 178 -9.22 14.01 0.00
N GLU A 179 -9.70 13.81 1.22
CA GLU A 179 -10.51 12.63 1.57
C GLU A 179 -11.79 12.53 0.69
N ALA A 180 -12.40 13.66 0.35
CA ALA A 180 -13.57 13.71 -0.52
C ALA A 180 -13.25 13.26 -1.95
N GLU A 181 -12.13 13.67 -2.52
CA GLU A 181 -11.67 13.25 -3.85
C GLU A 181 -11.33 11.76 -3.87
N VAL A 182 -10.69 11.25 -2.81
CA VAL A 182 -10.41 9.82 -2.65
C VAL A 182 -11.71 9.01 -2.59
N ALA A 183 -12.67 9.43 -1.77
CA ALA A 183 -13.96 8.75 -1.63
C ALA A 183 -14.75 8.74 -2.97
N ALA A 184 -14.82 9.88 -3.66
CA ALA A 184 -15.49 10.00 -4.96
C ALA A 184 -14.83 9.10 -6.02
N ARG A 185 -13.50 9.07 -6.08
CA ARG A 185 -12.74 8.21 -6.99
C ARG A 185 -12.96 6.74 -6.70
N ALA A 186 -12.91 6.33 -5.42
CA ALA A 186 -13.12 4.96 -4.98
C ALA A 186 -14.53 4.47 -5.35
N GLN A 187 -15.57 5.30 -5.11
CA GLN A 187 -16.94 4.98 -5.50
C GLN A 187 -17.07 4.83 -7.02
N THR A 188 -16.52 5.77 -7.79
CA THR A 188 -16.55 5.72 -9.25
C THR A 188 -15.85 4.46 -9.80
N ALA A 189 -14.73 4.07 -9.22
CA ALA A 189 -14.00 2.88 -9.63
C ALA A 189 -14.81 1.61 -9.35
N LEU A 190 -15.43 1.51 -8.19
CA LEU A 190 -16.28 0.38 -7.82
C LEU A 190 -17.52 0.29 -8.75
N ASP A 191 -18.21 1.40 -9.00
CA ASP A 191 -19.38 1.41 -9.88
C ASP A 191 -19.03 0.97 -11.32
N ARG A 192 -17.88 1.40 -11.83
CA ARG A 192 -17.36 0.95 -13.13
C ARG A 192 -17.00 -0.52 -13.14
N PHE A 193 -16.35 -0.97 -12.08
CA PHE A 193 -15.97 -2.37 -11.91
C PHE A 193 -17.22 -3.28 -11.95
N LEU A 194 -18.25 -2.95 -11.19
CA LEU A 194 -19.50 -3.73 -11.16
C LEU A 194 -20.16 -3.78 -12.52
N ARG A 195 -20.30 -2.63 -13.21
CA ARG A 195 -20.86 -2.59 -14.57
C ARG A 195 -20.10 -3.44 -15.58
N LEU A 196 -18.76 -3.46 -15.50
CA LEU A 196 -17.94 -4.28 -16.39
C LEU A 196 -18.11 -5.75 -16.09
N CYS A 197 -18.20 -6.15 -14.80
CA CYS A 197 -18.47 -7.51 -14.43
C CYS A 197 -19.84 -8.02 -14.93
N ASP A 198 -20.87 -7.14 -14.93
CA ASP A 198 -22.22 -7.48 -15.44
C ASP A 198 -22.24 -7.59 -16.97
N ALA A 199 -21.40 -6.83 -17.69
CA ALA A 199 -21.35 -6.83 -19.15
C ALA A 199 -20.59 -8.04 -19.73
N ASP A 200 -19.70 -8.67 -18.96
CA ASP A 200 -18.94 -9.86 -19.39
C ASP A 200 -19.82 -11.15 -19.44
N ASP A 201 -21.05 -11.10 -18.93
CA ASP A 201 -21.99 -12.22 -18.82
C ASP A 201 -22.99 -12.26 -20.00
N GLY A 202 -22.92 -11.39 -20.98
CA GLY A 202 -23.79 -11.26 -22.14
C GLY A 202 -23.07 -11.56 -23.45
#